data_58ca4d4292817b5b857585084c3523f4
#
_entry.id   58ca4d4292817b5b857585084c3523f4
#
_cell.length_a   1.000
_cell.length_b   1.000
_cell.length_c   1.000
_cell.angle_alpha   90.00
_cell.angle_beta   90.00
_cell.angle_gamma   90.00
#
_symmetry.space_group_name_H-M   'P 1'
#
loop_
_entity.id
_entity.type
_entity.pdbx_description
1 polymer ?
#
loop_
_entity_poly.entity_id
_entity_poly.type
_entity_poly.pdbx_seq_one_letter_code
_entity_poly.pdbx_strand_id
1 'polypeptide(L)'
;MRFLVARDGEGKALATGALVLHDGWAEIKRMWVEEAARGRGIAREILNALMVEAGNAGVEILRLETGVASHAALALYEKTGFKRRAPFADYRPDPLSVFMERPV
;
A
#
# COMPACT_ATOMS: atom_id res chain seq x y z
N MET A 1 -9.22 -10.86 2.15
CA MET A 1 -7.90 -10.17 2.07
C MET A 1 -7.02 -10.88 1.06
N ARG A 2 -6.33 -10.15 0.24
CA ARG A 2 -5.31 -10.69 -0.67
C ARG A 2 -3.94 -10.27 -0.17
N PHE A 3 -3.03 -11.23 -0.03
CA PHE A 3 -1.73 -11.00 0.57
C PHE A 3 -0.64 -11.39 -0.42
N LEU A 4 0.29 -10.47 -0.68
CA LEU A 4 1.42 -10.70 -1.59
C LEU A 4 2.73 -10.69 -0.83
N VAL A 5 3.64 -11.57 -1.23
CA VAL A 5 4.99 -11.65 -0.68
C VAL A 5 5.98 -11.70 -1.85
N ALA A 6 6.95 -10.79 -1.83
CA ALA A 6 8.10 -10.88 -2.73
C ALA A 6 9.20 -11.69 -2.04
N ARG A 7 9.75 -12.67 -2.74
CA ARG A 7 10.81 -13.55 -2.22
C ARG A 7 12.03 -13.50 -3.13
N ASP A 8 13.20 -13.74 -2.53
CA ASP A 8 14.42 -13.92 -3.31
C ASP A 8 14.52 -15.35 -3.88
N GLY A 9 15.62 -15.64 -4.59
CA GLY A 9 15.84 -16.95 -5.19
C GLY A 9 15.98 -18.10 -4.19
N GLU A 10 16.18 -17.80 -2.92
CA GLU A 10 16.30 -18.77 -1.83
C GLU A 10 14.99 -18.91 -1.03
N GLY A 11 13.95 -18.17 -1.41
CA GLY A 11 12.66 -18.20 -0.75
C GLY A 11 12.51 -17.26 0.44
N LYS A 12 13.51 -16.43 0.73
CA LYS A 12 13.43 -15.46 1.83
C LYS A 12 12.47 -14.34 1.46
N ALA A 13 11.57 -13.97 2.37
CA ALA A 13 10.65 -12.86 2.16
C ALA A 13 11.41 -11.52 2.18
N LEU A 14 11.26 -10.75 1.12
CA LEU A 14 11.87 -9.42 0.95
C LEU A 14 10.88 -8.29 1.18
N ALA A 15 9.62 -8.50 0.89
CA ALA A 15 8.58 -7.49 1.02
C ALA A 15 7.20 -8.14 1.09
N THR A 16 6.27 -7.41 1.67
CA THR A 16 4.86 -7.82 1.74
C THR A 16 3.96 -6.66 1.39
N GLY A 17 2.72 -6.98 1.07
CA GLY A 17 1.61 -6.04 0.95
C GLY A 17 0.30 -6.80 0.94
N ALA A 18 -0.76 -6.17 1.40
CA ALA A 18 -2.08 -6.79 1.45
C ALA A 18 -3.13 -5.83 0.90
N LEU A 19 -4.19 -6.42 0.37
CA LEU A 19 -5.35 -5.71 -0.14
C LEU A 19 -6.59 -6.23 0.57
N VAL A 20 -7.31 -5.33 1.23
CA VAL A 20 -8.60 -5.63 1.86
C VAL A 20 -9.69 -5.05 1.00
N LEU A 21 -10.54 -5.92 0.43
CA LEU A 21 -11.61 -5.50 -0.47
C LEU A 21 -12.85 -5.08 0.32
N HIS A 22 -13.40 -3.94 -0.07
CA HIS A 22 -14.67 -3.42 0.42
C HIS A 22 -15.60 -3.16 -0.76
N ASP A 23 -16.79 -2.67 -0.50
CA ASP A 23 -17.74 -2.33 -1.56
C ASP A 23 -17.31 -1.02 -2.24
N GLY A 24 -16.84 -1.14 -3.48
CA GLY A 24 -16.41 -0.01 -4.31
C GLY A 24 -15.00 0.50 -4.04
N TRP A 25 -14.32 0.05 -2.99
CA TRP A 25 -12.96 0.49 -2.67
C TRP A 25 -12.16 -0.62 -2.01
N ALA A 26 -10.85 -0.46 -1.96
CA ALA A 26 -9.97 -1.41 -1.30
C ALA A 26 -8.92 -0.67 -0.48
N GLU A 27 -8.50 -1.27 0.62
CA GLU A 27 -7.46 -0.73 1.48
C GLU A 27 -6.16 -1.50 1.29
N ILE A 28 -5.07 -0.78 1.08
CA ILE A 28 -3.72 -1.33 1.07
C ILE A 28 -3.20 -1.34 2.50
N LYS A 29 -2.76 -2.50 2.95
CA LYS A 29 -2.25 -2.72 4.30
C LYS A 29 -0.97 -3.54 4.28
N ARG A 30 -0.28 -3.59 5.39
CA ARG A 30 0.87 -4.47 5.65
C ARG A 30 1.99 -4.32 4.62
N MET A 31 2.17 -3.11 4.13
CA MET A 31 3.33 -2.80 3.28
C MET A 31 4.59 -2.84 4.13
N TRP A 32 5.51 -3.69 3.74
CA TRP A 32 6.78 -3.87 4.44
C TRP A 32 7.86 -4.26 3.44
N VAL A 33 9.05 -3.74 3.63
CA VAL A 33 10.24 -4.12 2.87
C VAL A 33 11.36 -4.40 3.86
N GLU A 34 11.99 -5.57 3.72
CA GLU A 34 13.15 -5.95 4.51
C GLU A 34 14.25 -4.91 4.29
N GLU A 35 14.96 -4.52 5.37
CA GLU A 35 15.88 -3.39 5.34
C GLU A 35 16.98 -3.56 4.28
N ALA A 36 17.56 -4.74 4.17
CA ALA A 36 18.62 -5.00 3.19
C ALA A 36 18.11 -5.00 1.74
N ALA A 37 16.81 -5.11 1.53
CA ALA A 37 16.19 -5.09 0.20
C ALA A 37 15.70 -3.71 -0.23
N ARG A 38 15.78 -2.71 0.63
CA ARG A 38 15.31 -1.34 0.32
C ARG A 38 16.14 -0.72 -0.79
N GLY A 39 15.52 0.18 -1.54
CA GLY A 39 16.17 0.87 -2.64
C GLY A 39 16.22 0.09 -3.95
N ARG A 40 15.58 -1.08 -4.03
CA ARG A 40 15.55 -1.94 -5.24
C ARG A 40 14.23 -1.86 -6.00
N GLY A 41 13.31 -0.99 -5.60
CA GLY A 41 12.00 -0.88 -6.24
C GLY A 41 11.01 -2.00 -5.90
N ILE A 42 11.28 -2.82 -4.89
CA ILE A 42 10.44 -3.97 -4.52
C ILE A 42 9.09 -3.50 -3.97
N ALA A 43 9.07 -2.45 -3.15
CA ALA A 43 7.81 -1.89 -2.63
C ALA A 43 6.91 -1.42 -3.77
N ARG A 44 7.48 -0.81 -4.80
CA ARG A 44 6.73 -0.36 -5.97
C ARG A 44 6.17 -1.54 -6.76
N GLU A 45 6.92 -2.62 -6.89
CA GLU A 45 6.44 -3.84 -7.54
C GLU A 45 5.26 -4.45 -6.79
N ILE A 46 5.34 -4.53 -5.46
CA ILE A 46 4.22 -5.01 -4.62
C ILE A 46 3.01 -4.09 -4.81
N LEU A 47 3.21 -2.78 -4.75
CA LEU A 47 2.12 -1.82 -4.91
C LEU A 47 1.45 -1.95 -6.27
N ASN A 48 2.24 -2.06 -7.35
CA ASN A 48 1.71 -2.25 -8.69
C ASN A 48 0.88 -3.55 -8.80
N ALA A 49 1.36 -4.63 -8.19
CA ALA A 49 0.63 -5.90 -8.19
C ALA A 49 -0.68 -5.80 -7.41
N LEU A 50 -0.69 -5.08 -6.30
CA LEU A 50 -1.93 -4.83 -5.54
C LEU A 50 -2.92 -3.99 -6.35
N MET A 51 -2.44 -3.00 -7.11
CA MET A 51 -3.30 -2.19 -7.97
C MET A 51 -3.93 -3.03 -9.08
N VAL A 52 -3.19 -3.96 -9.67
CA VAL A 52 -3.73 -4.91 -10.66
C VAL A 52 -4.81 -5.79 -10.01
N GLU A 53 -4.54 -6.31 -8.82
CA GLU A 53 -5.54 -7.11 -8.08
C GLU A 53 -6.81 -6.33 -7.79
N ALA A 54 -6.69 -5.06 -7.41
CA ALA A 54 -7.83 -4.19 -7.15
C ALA A 54 -8.66 -3.96 -8.43
N GLY A 55 -8.00 -3.70 -9.55
CA GLY A 55 -8.65 -3.55 -10.84
C GLY A 55 -9.40 -4.81 -11.26
N ASN A 56 -8.79 -5.98 -11.07
CA ASN A 56 -9.41 -7.27 -11.37
C ASN A 56 -10.61 -7.55 -10.46
N ALA A 57 -10.61 -7.03 -9.24
CA ALA A 57 -11.73 -7.16 -8.31
C ALA A 57 -12.86 -6.17 -8.57
N GLY A 58 -12.68 -5.22 -9.49
CA GLY A 58 -13.71 -4.26 -9.87
C GLY A 58 -13.88 -3.09 -8.91
N VAL A 59 -12.96 -2.87 -7.98
CA VAL A 59 -13.02 -1.69 -7.10
C VAL A 59 -12.54 -0.45 -7.85
N GLU A 60 -13.04 0.71 -7.45
CA GLU A 60 -12.77 1.96 -8.15
C GLU A 60 -11.74 2.83 -7.43
N ILE A 61 -11.58 2.66 -6.13
CA ILE A 61 -10.77 3.53 -5.28
C ILE A 61 -9.83 2.68 -4.43
N LEU A 62 -8.58 3.12 -4.31
CA LEU A 62 -7.60 2.59 -3.37
C LEU A 62 -7.37 3.60 -2.25
N ARG A 63 -7.31 3.11 -1.01
CA ARG A 63 -7.04 3.90 0.18
C ARG A 63 -5.96 3.24 1.02
N LEU A 64 -5.23 4.04 1.77
CA LEU A 64 -4.23 3.54 2.71
C LEU A 64 -4.06 4.52 3.88
N GLU A 65 -3.49 3.99 4.96
CA GLU A 65 -3.01 4.77 6.08
C GLU A 65 -1.52 4.46 6.26
N THR A 66 -0.71 5.47 6.52
CA THR A 66 0.71 5.30 6.79
C THR A 66 1.16 6.29 7.87
N GLY A 67 2.33 6.04 8.45
CA GLY A 67 2.88 6.93 9.47
C GLY A 67 3.45 8.22 8.88
N VAL A 68 3.25 9.32 9.59
CA VAL A 68 3.77 10.64 9.18
C VAL A 68 5.30 10.65 9.06
N ALA A 69 5.99 9.79 9.83
CA ALA A 69 7.44 9.66 9.80
C ALA A 69 7.95 8.68 8.73
N SER A 70 7.07 8.01 8.02
CA SER A 70 7.43 7.04 6.96
C SER A 70 7.71 7.76 5.66
N HIS A 71 8.81 8.53 5.60
CA HIS A 71 9.12 9.41 4.47
C HIS A 71 9.27 8.67 3.15
N ALA A 72 9.91 7.51 3.14
CA ALA A 72 10.09 6.71 1.93
C ALA A 72 8.76 6.18 1.41
N ALA A 73 7.88 5.72 2.30
CA ALA A 73 6.55 5.25 1.94
C ALA A 73 5.70 6.40 1.38
N LEU A 74 5.69 7.55 2.06
CA LEU A 74 4.97 8.73 1.57
C LEU A 74 5.42 9.14 0.17
N ALA A 75 6.73 9.17 -0.07
CA ALA A 75 7.28 9.51 -1.38
C ALA A 75 6.83 8.51 -2.44
N LEU A 76 6.85 7.21 -2.12
CA LEU A 76 6.38 6.17 -3.03
C LEU A 76 4.92 6.36 -3.39
N TYR A 77 4.06 6.57 -2.39
CA TYR A 77 2.62 6.74 -2.63
C TYR A 77 2.33 8.00 -3.43
N GLU A 78 2.98 9.11 -3.12
CA GLU A 78 2.81 10.35 -3.89
C GLU A 78 3.25 10.18 -5.34
N LYS A 79 4.37 9.52 -5.59
CA LYS A 79 4.86 9.23 -6.94
C LYS A 79 3.93 8.32 -7.74
N THR A 80 3.18 7.48 -7.06
CA THR A 80 2.24 6.55 -7.69
C THR A 80 0.81 7.10 -7.75
N GLY A 81 0.63 8.39 -7.46
CA GLY A 81 -0.63 9.08 -7.69
C GLY A 81 -1.56 9.17 -6.50
N PHE A 82 -1.13 8.70 -5.32
CA PHE A 82 -1.93 8.86 -4.11
C PHE A 82 -1.91 10.30 -3.63
N LYS A 83 -3.05 10.76 -3.16
CA LYS A 83 -3.22 12.09 -2.57
C LYS A 83 -3.73 11.98 -1.15
N ARG A 84 -3.32 12.90 -0.31
CA ARG A 84 -3.77 12.96 1.09
C ARG A 84 -5.26 13.23 1.17
N ARG A 85 -5.88 12.63 2.17
CA ARG A 85 -7.31 12.79 2.43
C ARG A 85 -7.59 12.69 3.93
N ALA A 86 -8.84 12.96 4.30
CA ALA A 86 -9.33 12.75 5.67
C ALA A 86 -9.36 11.25 6.02
N PRO A 87 -9.40 10.90 7.32
CA PRO A 87 -9.56 9.50 7.73
C PRO A 87 -10.77 8.83 7.06
N PHE A 88 -10.67 7.53 6.86
CA PHE A 88 -11.73 6.72 6.25
C PHE A 88 -12.07 5.52 7.15
N ALA A 89 -13.19 4.85 6.87
CA ALA A 89 -13.70 3.72 7.64
C ALA A 89 -13.76 4.05 9.13
N ASP A 90 -13.24 3.19 10.00
CA ASP A 90 -13.25 3.39 11.44
C ASP A 90 -12.02 4.13 11.97
N TYR A 91 -11.15 4.61 11.08
CA TYR A 91 -9.99 5.37 11.49
C TYR A 91 -10.38 6.72 12.09
N ARG A 92 -9.70 7.10 13.16
CA ARG A 92 -9.87 8.42 13.77
C ARG A 92 -8.72 9.34 13.36
N PRO A 93 -8.92 10.65 13.35
CA PRO A 93 -7.82 11.59 13.14
C PRO A 93 -6.70 11.32 14.16
N ASP A 94 -5.47 11.24 13.66
CA ASP A 94 -4.28 10.99 14.47
C ASP A 94 -3.14 11.81 13.87
N PRO A 95 -2.43 12.65 14.66
CA PRO A 95 -1.34 13.45 14.14
C PRO A 95 -0.16 12.62 13.62
N LEU A 96 -0.08 11.34 14.00
CA LEU A 96 0.96 10.43 13.54
C LEU A 96 0.59 9.67 12.26
N SER A 97 -0.65 9.81 11.78
CA SER A 97 -1.15 9.08 10.61
C SER A 97 -1.41 10.01 9.43
N VAL A 98 -1.13 9.50 8.25
CA VAL A 98 -1.48 10.13 6.97
C VAL A 98 -2.41 9.17 6.22
N PHE A 99 -3.55 9.69 5.77
CA PHE A 99 -4.51 8.93 4.98
C PHE A 99 -4.42 9.37 3.53
N MET A 100 -4.39 8.42 2.62
CA MET A 100 -4.21 8.70 1.20
C MET A 100 -5.16 7.88 0.35
N GLU A 101 -5.39 8.35 -0.87
CA GLU A 101 -6.35 7.76 -1.80
C GLU A 101 -5.93 8.03 -3.24
N ARG A 102 -6.27 7.09 -4.12
CA ARG A 102 -6.21 7.30 -5.57
C ARG A 102 -7.29 6.46 -6.25
N PRO A 103 -7.75 6.84 -7.45
CA PRO A 103 -8.53 5.93 -8.28
C PRO A 103 -7.66 4.74 -8.72
N VAL A 104 -8.31 3.62 -8.91
CA VAL A 104 -7.63 2.41 -9.40
C VAL A 104 -7.23 2.57 -10.87
#